data_c87df81df8299179edd04e21d7645bcd
#
_entry.id   c87df81df8299179edd04e21d7645bcd
#
_cell.length_a   1.000
_cell.length_b   1.000
_cell.length_c   1.000
_cell.angle_alpha   90.00
_cell.angle_beta   90.00
_cell.angle_gamma   90.00
#
_symmetry.space_group_name_H-M   'P 1'
#
loop_
_entity.id
_entity.type
_entity.pdbx_description
1 polymer ?
#
loop_
_entity_poly.entity_id
_entity_poly.type
_entity_poly.pdbx_seq_one_letter_code
_entity_poly.pdbx_strand_id
1 'polypeptide(L)'
;MIVFTPFMYAQPSTKDYIRIGAELSFFSYTQFVYHQPNTKPKFTSPNHFDSFVREKTHWGNTKNEFASKISDVLLYGAFVGGIPLSTLYLKNHELLLINLEILSINGLVTNIVKHTFKRQRPYSFYSKKNDEDSYKSFFSGHTSTAFAIGTSTAKMLIKYSNINKRTIWISSLGLASATGYLRMAADKHYFSDVLTGAVVGSVVGSTMFNRLTKKYQKNTILDKNTPKVSYSPNNISIFISL
;
A
#
# COMPACT_ATOMS: atom_id res chain seq x y z
N MET A 1 16.72 -16.97 -24.36
CA MET A 1 17.81 -16.19 -23.74
C MET A 1 17.22 -14.85 -23.29
N ILE A 2 16.98 -14.66 -21.99
CA ILE A 2 16.41 -13.42 -21.46
C ILE A 2 17.57 -12.44 -21.37
N VAL A 3 17.61 -11.49 -22.29
CA VAL A 3 18.58 -10.38 -22.24
C VAL A 3 18.11 -9.42 -21.17
N PHE A 4 18.64 -9.55 -19.96
CA PHE A 4 18.55 -8.51 -18.95
C PHE A 4 19.45 -7.36 -19.40
N THR A 5 18.86 -6.30 -19.99
CA THR A 5 19.58 -5.03 -20.05
C THR A 5 19.89 -4.63 -18.61
N PRO A 6 21.16 -4.34 -18.26
CA PRO A 6 21.48 -3.83 -16.94
C PRO A 6 20.86 -2.43 -16.83
N PHE A 7 19.63 -2.38 -16.32
CA PHE A 7 19.05 -1.10 -15.96
C PHE A 7 19.90 -0.50 -14.85
N MET A 8 20.38 0.70 -15.10
CA MET A 8 21.06 1.50 -14.09
C MET A 8 20.05 1.76 -12.96
N TYR A 9 20.28 1.09 -11.85
CA TYR A 9 19.44 1.20 -10.67
C TYR A 9 19.61 2.59 -10.05
N ALA A 10 18.50 3.25 -9.84
CA ALA A 10 18.44 4.52 -9.15
C ALA A 10 18.85 4.34 -7.70
N GLN A 11 19.83 5.11 -7.20
CA GLN A 11 20.28 4.94 -5.81
C GLN A 11 19.53 5.89 -4.85
N PRO A 12 18.90 5.35 -3.79
CA PRO A 12 18.37 6.16 -2.70
C PRO A 12 19.50 6.89 -1.97
N SER A 13 19.28 8.13 -1.62
CA SER A 13 20.21 8.88 -0.77
C SER A 13 20.03 8.56 0.71
N THR A 14 21.00 8.86 1.55
CA THR A 14 20.87 8.73 3.02
C THR A 14 19.63 9.47 3.55
N LYS A 15 19.28 10.62 2.96
CA LYS A 15 18.07 11.37 3.31
C LYS A 15 16.77 10.58 3.01
N ASP A 16 16.77 9.73 1.99
CA ASP A 16 15.63 8.87 1.65
C ASP A 16 15.42 7.79 2.70
N TYR A 17 16.49 7.14 3.17
CA TYR A 17 16.40 6.15 4.25
C TYR A 17 15.89 6.75 5.54
N ILE A 18 16.39 7.94 5.93
CA ILE A 18 15.94 8.67 7.12
C ILE A 18 14.45 9.01 7.00
N ARG A 19 14.01 9.53 5.84
CA ARG A 19 12.61 9.89 5.60
C ARG A 19 11.69 8.65 5.70
N ILE A 20 12.02 7.57 5.01
CA ILE A 20 11.23 6.33 5.03
C ILE A 20 11.18 5.76 6.45
N GLY A 21 12.30 5.78 7.18
CA GLY A 21 12.34 5.36 8.58
C GLY A 21 11.42 6.20 9.49
N ALA A 22 11.41 7.52 9.31
CA ALA A 22 10.51 8.41 10.04
C ALA A 22 9.03 8.17 9.70
N GLU A 23 8.69 7.99 8.42
CA GLU A 23 7.34 7.69 7.95
C GLU A 23 6.82 6.36 8.50
N LEU A 24 7.65 5.29 8.46
CA LEU A 24 7.32 3.99 9.03
C LEU A 24 7.14 4.06 10.55
N SER A 25 7.99 4.79 11.25
CA SER A 25 7.90 4.98 12.70
C SER A 25 6.61 5.72 13.07
N PHE A 26 6.28 6.79 12.34
CA PHE A 26 5.06 7.55 12.58
C PHE A 26 3.81 6.74 12.22
N PHE A 27 3.82 6.00 11.12
CA PHE A 27 2.74 5.07 10.78
C PHE A 27 2.55 4.02 11.88
N SER A 28 3.63 3.38 12.33
CA SER A 28 3.58 2.37 13.39
C SER A 28 3.03 2.95 14.69
N TYR A 29 3.45 4.16 15.06
CA TYR A 29 2.90 4.87 16.22
C TYR A 29 1.39 5.09 16.09
N THR A 30 0.92 5.61 14.95
CA THR A 30 -0.52 5.87 14.74
C THR A 30 -1.36 4.59 14.64
N GLN A 31 -0.76 3.46 14.25
CA GLN A 31 -1.44 2.19 14.08
C GLN A 31 -1.54 1.39 15.39
N PHE A 32 -0.46 1.37 16.18
CA PHE A 32 -0.32 0.43 17.31
C PHE A 32 -0.28 1.11 18.69
N VAL A 33 0.14 2.37 18.76
CA VAL A 33 0.34 3.07 20.04
C VAL A 33 -0.73 4.12 20.29
N TYR A 34 -1.14 4.84 19.24
CA TYR A 34 -2.12 5.91 19.39
C TYR A 34 -3.52 5.35 19.57
N HIS A 35 -4.00 5.39 20.81
CA HIS A 35 -5.38 5.05 21.18
C HIS A 35 -6.21 6.34 21.22
N GLN A 36 -7.19 6.44 20.33
CA GLN A 36 -8.10 7.58 20.37
C GLN A 36 -9.11 7.39 21.51
N PRO A 37 -9.36 8.41 22.33
CA PRO A 37 -10.43 8.35 23.34
C PRO A 37 -11.77 7.98 22.68
N ASN A 38 -12.59 7.18 23.36
CA ASN A 38 -13.93 6.79 22.93
C ASN A 38 -14.80 8.04 22.74
N THR A 39 -14.75 8.64 21.58
CA THR A 39 -15.55 9.80 21.19
C THR A 39 -16.74 9.33 20.37
N LYS A 40 -17.89 10.00 20.55
CA LYS A 40 -19.11 9.66 19.80
C LYS A 40 -18.87 9.59 18.29
N PRO A 41 -19.47 8.62 17.58
CA PRO A 41 -19.35 8.51 16.13
C PRO A 41 -19.91 9.75 15.45
N LYS A 42 -19.29 10.17 14.34
CA LYS A 42 -19.81 11.27 13.52
C LYS A 42 -20.86 10.80 12.52
N PHE A 43 -20.71 9.56 12.02
CA PHE A 43 -21.63 8.96 11.04
C PHE A 43 -22.07 7.58 11.55
N THR A 44 -23.34 7.48 11.98
CA THR A 44 -23.88 6.26 12.57
C THR A 44 -24.69 5.43 11.59
N SER A 45 -25.40 6.06 10.67
CA SER A 45 -26.30 5.35 9.74
C SER A 45 -25.65 5.16 8.37
N PRO A 46 -25.77 3.95 7.78
CA PRO A 46 -25.41 3.72 6.39
C PRO A 46 -26.41 4.42 5.45
N ASN A 47 -25.97 4.75 4.24
CA ASN A 47 -26.88 5.16 3.18
C ASN A 47 -27.65 3.96 2.61
N HIS A 48 -28.72 4.21 1.86
CA HIS A 48 -29.55 3.15 1.27
C HIS A 48 -28.77 2.18 0.39
N PHE A 49 -27.83 2.69 -0.41
CA PHE A 49 -27.04 1.87 -1.30
C PHE A 49 -26.09 0.93 -0.54
N ASP A 50 -25.42 1.44 0.49
CA ASP A 50 -24.55 0.63 1.36
C ASP A 50 -25.34 -0.48 2.07
N SER A 51 -26.55 -0.17 2.54
CA SER A 51 -27.46 -1.15 3.16
C SER A 51 -27.88 -2.23 2.17
N PHE A 52 -28.28 -1.84 0.96
CA PHE A 52 -28.66 -2.76 -0.10
C PHE A 52 -27.53 -3.70 -0.50
N VAL A 53 -26.32 -3.16 -0.72
CA VAL A 53 -25.15 -3.99 -1.09
C VAL A 53 -24.79 -4.93 0.06
N ARG A 54 -24.83 -4.46 1.31
CA ARG A 54 -24.57 -5.31 2.47
C ARG A 54 -25.50 -6.53 2.52
N GLU A 55 -26.80 -6.35 2.31
CA GLU A 55 -27.77 -7.46 2.30
C GLU A 55 -27.40 -8.55 1.29
N LYS A 56 -26.78 -8.18 0.18
CA LYS A 56 -26.40 -9.12 -0.90
C LYS A 56 -25.00 -9.74 -0.72
N THR A 57 -24.11 -9.07 0.03
CA THR A 57 -22.69 -9.47 0.07
C THR A 57 -22.26 -10.08 1.39
N HIS A 58 -22.94 -9.76 2.49
CA HIS A 58 -22.57 -10.24 3.81
C HIS A 58 -22.88 -11.75 3.97
N TRP A 59 -21.93 -12.51 4.52
CA TRP A 59 -22.04 -13.97 4.60
C TRP A 59 -22.79 -14.50 5.83
N GLY A 60 -23.35 -13.59 6.66
CA GLY A 60 -24.04 -13.94 7.88
C GLY A 60 -23.10 -14.14 9.07
N ASN A 61 -23.67 -14.08 10.27
CA ASN A 61 -22.90 -14.01 11.53
C ASN A 61 -21.96 -15.20 11.77
N THR A 62 -22.29 -16.38 11.22
CA THR A 62 -21.49 -17.61 11.38
C THR A 62 -20.24 -17.66 10.46
N LYS A 63 -20.26 -16.93 9.34
CA LYS A 63 -19.18 -16.96 8.34
C LYS A 63 -18.40 -15.65 8.25
N ASN A 64 -18.80 -14.61 8.99
CA ASN A 64 -18.13 -13.31 8.99
C ASN A 64 -16.64 -13.41 9.37
N GLU A 65 -16.35 -14.18 10.42
CA GLU A 65 -14.98 -14.36 10.90
C GLU A 65 -14.11 -15.08 9.88
N PHE A 66 -14.67 -16.08 9.19
CA PHE A 66 -13.98 -16.80 8.12
C PHE A 66 -13.65 -15.86 6.96
N ALA A 67 -14.61 -15.05 6.50
CA ALA A 67 -14.36 -14.05 5.46
C ALA A 67 -13.30 -13.03 5.89
N SER A 68 -13.31 -12.61 7.17
CA SER A 68 -12.28 -11.72 7.72
C SER A 68 -10.90 -12.37 7.64
N LYS A 69 -10.75 -13.61 8.13
CA LYS A 69 -9.48 -14.34 8.10
C LYS A 69 -8.94 -14.53 6.67
N ILE A 70 -9.80 -14.86 5.70
CA ILE A 70 -9.36 -14.95 4.30
C ILE A 70 -8.89 -13.60 3.79
N SER A 71 -9.59 -12.51 4.10
CA SER A 71 -9.15 -11.18 3.68
C SER A 71 -7.79 -10.79 4.28
N ASP A 72 -7.51 -11.22 5.51
CA ASP A 72 -6.23 -11.00 6.17
C ASP A 72 -5.12 -11.82 5.48
N VAL A 73 -5.40 -13.10 5.16
CA VAL A 73 -4.48 -13.97 4.40
C VAL A 73 -4.15 -13.39 3.03
N LEU A 74 -5.16 -12.89 2.29
CA LEU A 74 -4.93 -12.25 0.99
C LEU A 74 -4.07 -10.98 1.12
N LEU A 75 -4.32 -10.18 2.13
CA LEU A 75 -3.53 -8.97 2.37
C LEU A 75 -2.09 -9.32 2.74
N TYR A 76 -1.88 -10.23 3.70
CA TYR A 76 -0.53 -10.68 4.06
C TYR A 76 0.18 -11.37 2.90
N GLY A 77 -0.55 -12.16 2.09
CA GLY A 77 -0.03 -12.72 0.85
C GLY A 77 0.43 -11.64 -0.14
N ALA A 78 -0.31 -10.54 -0.26
CA ALA A 78 0.11 -9.40 -1.06
C ALA A 78 1.36 -8.70 -0.50
N PHE A 79 1.48 -8.57 0.82
CA PHE A 79 2.70 -8.04 1.47
C PHE A 79 3.91 -8.90 1.17
N VAL A 80 3.81 -10.23 1.31
CA VAL A 80 4.94 -11.15 1.11
C VAL A 80 5.18 -11.41 -0.37
N GLY A 81 4.12 -11.65 -1.15
CA GLY A 81 4.22 -11.98 -2.57
C GLY A 81 4.39 -10.76 -3.47
N GLY A 82 3.59 -9.71 -3.22
CA GLY A 82 3.60 -8.50 -4.05
C GLY A 82 4.89 -7.69 -3.92
N ILE A 83 5.45 -7.56 -2.74
CA ILE A 83 6.60 -6.69 -2.47
C ILE A 83 7.92 -7.46 -2.52
N PRO A 84 8.23 -8.39 -1.60
CA PRO A 84 9.54 -9.04 -1.59
C PRO A 84 9.77 -9.93 -2.80
N LEU A 85 8.80 -10.77 -3.20
CA LEU A 85 9.00 -11.68 -4.31
C LEU A 85 9.18 -10.94 -5.64
N SER A 86 8.41 -9.86 -5.89
CA SER A 86 8.61 -9.06 -7.09
C SER A 86 9.96 -8.35 -7.08
N THR A 87 10.42 -7.85 -5.93
CA THR A 87 11.73 -7.23 -5.75
C THR A 87 12.87 -8.23 -6.00
N LEU A 88 12.74 -9.43 -5.44
CA LEU A 88 13.71 -10.53 -5.66
C LEU A 88 13.71 -11.01 -7.11
N TYR A 89 12.53 -11.18 -7.71
CA TYR A 89 12.38 -11.55 -9.12
C TYR A 89 13.05 -10.55 -10.05
N LEU A 90 12.88 -9.26 -9.77
CA LEU A 90 13.46 -8.17 -10.56
C LEU A 90 14.91 -7.85 -10.18
N LYS A 91 15.46 -8.46 -9.12
CA LYS A 91 16.81 -8.22 -8.57
C LYS A 91 17.08 -6.73 -8.33
N ASN A 92 16.08 -6.01 -7.81
CA ASN A 92 16.15 -4.57 -7.60
C ASN A 92 15.67 -4.19 -6.19
N HIS A 93 16.60 -3.96 -5.29
CA HIS A 93 16.34 -3.67 -3.88
C HIS A 93 15.68 -2.29 -3.63
N GLU A 94 15.91 -1.32 -4.52
CA GLU A 94 15.30 0.00 -4.38
C GLU A 94 13.77 -0.05 -4.53
N LEU A 95 13.26 -1.04 -5.26
CA LEU A 95 11.81 -1.26 -5.39
C LEU A 95 11.17 -1.65 -4.05
N LEU A 96 11.92 -2.27 -3.15
CA LEU A 96 11.46 -2.53 -1.78
C LEU A 96 11.24 -1.22 -1.03
N LEU A 97 12.19 -0.30 -1.08
CA LEU A 97 12.09 1.00 -0.41
C LEU A 97 10.92 1.83 -0.95
N ILE A 98 10.72 1.82 -2.28
CA ILE A 98 9.56 2.47 -2.90
C ILE A 98 8.25 1.91 -2.34
N ASN A 99 8.13 0.59 -2.23
CA ASN A 99 6.92 -0.03 -1.70
C ASN A 99 6.73 0.25 -0.20
N LEU A 100 7.79 0.26 0.61
CA LEU A 100 7.73 0.62 2.03
C LEU A 100 7.23 2.06 2.21
N GLU A 101 7.72 3.01 1.40
CA GLU A 101 7.24 4.41 1.41
C GLU A 101 5.77 4.51 0.96
N ILE A 102 5.36 3.79 -0.08
CA ILE A 102 3.96 3.72 -0.50
C ILE A 102 3.06 3.22 0.62
N LEU A 103 3.48 2.17 1.32
CA LEU A 103 2.71 1.57 2.41
C LEU A 103 2.58 2.49 3.61
N SER A 104 3.68 3.14 4.02
CA SER A 104 3.67 4.07 5.15
C SER A 104 2.76 5.27 4.87
N ILE A 105 2.84 5.86 3.69
CA ILE A 105 1.97 6.98 3.29
C ILE A 105 0.52 6.55 3.19
N ASN A 106 0.23 5.40 2.54
CA ASN A 106 -1.14 4.88 2.45
C ASN A 106 -1.73 4.58 3.83
N GLY A 107 -0.93 4.02 4.73
CA GLY A 107 -1.32 3.74 6.11
C GLY A 107 -1.60 5.02 6.91
N LEU A 108 -0.75 6.03 6.81
CA LEU A 108 -0.93 7.34 7.45
C LEU A 108 -2.22 8.03 6.97
N VAL A 109 -2.44 8.09 5.65
CA VAL A 109 -3.68 8.64 5.08
C VAL A 109 -4.91 7.89 5.61
N THR A 110 -4.83 6.56 5.63
CA THR A 110 -5.92 5.71 6.16
C THR A 110 -6.22 6.02 7.62
N ASN A 111 -5.19 6.13 8.48
CA ASN A 111 -5.36 6.40 9.89
C ASN A 111 -5.92 7.79 10.15
N ILE A 112 -5.40 8.81 9.46
CA ILE A 112 -5.92 10.19 9.56
C ILE A 112 -7.41 10.23 9.21
N VAL A 113 -7.81 9.59 8.10
CA VAL A 113 -9.21 9.60 7.67
C VAL A 113 -10.10 8.84 8.65
N LYS A 114 -9.70 7.67 9.14
CA LYS A 114 -10.46 6.90 10.14
C LYS A 114 -10.69 7.68 11.42
N HIS A 115 -9.66 8.35 11.93
CA HIS A 115 -9.74 9.17 13.14
C HIS A 115 -10.57 10.44 12.94
N THR A 116 -10.64 10.96 11.71
CA THR A 116 -11.42 12.16 11.39
C THR A 116 -12.90 11.84 11.18
N PHE A 117 -13.21 10.80 10.39
CA PHE A 117 -14.59 10.48 9.99
C PHE A 117 -15.36 9.67 11.03
N LYS A 118 -14.70 8.80 11.80
CA LYS A 118 -15.30 7.98 12.87
C LYS A 118 -16.62 7.33 12.44
N ARG A 119 -16.63 6.72 11.25
CA ARG A 119 -17.80 6.04 10.72
C ARG A 119 -18.03 4.72 11.42
N GLN A 120 -19.26 4.45 11.85
CA GLN A 120 -19.65 3.18 12.47
C GLN A 120 -19.57 2.04 11.46
N ARG A 121 -18.98 0.90 11.88
CA ARG A 121 -18.89 -0.31 11.05
C ARG A 121 -20.24 -1.03 10.94
N PRO A 122 -20.47 -1.80 9.84
CA PRO A 122 -21.71 -2.55 9.64
C PRO A 122 -22.04 -3.47 10.82
N TYR A 123 -21.09 -4.30 11.27
CA TYR A 123 -21.35 -5.21 12.40
C TYR A 123 -21.72 -4.48 13.69
N SER A 124 -21.16 -3.30 13.94
CA SER A 124 -21.49 -2.50 15.11
C SER A 124 -22.88 -1.87 15.00
N PHE A 125 -23.26 -1.42 13.80
CA PHE A 125 -24.56 -0.82 13.55
C PHE A 125 -25.70 -1.85 13.62
N TYR A 126 -25.57 -2.98 12.92
CA TYR A 126 -26.64 -3.97 12.80
C TYR A 126 -26.69 -4.98 13.94
N SER A 127 -25.55 -5.40 14.47
CA SER A 127 -25.48 -6.41 15.55
C SER A 127 -25.22 -5.79 16.91
N LYS A 128 -25.08 -4.45 17.00
CA LYS A 128 -24.79 -3.69 18.24
C LYS A 128 -23.57 -4.21 19.04
N LYS A 129 -22.68 -4.92 18.37
CA LYS A 129 -21.44 -5.41 18.95
C LYS A 129 -20.39 -4.29 18.86
N ASN A 130 -19.90 -3.80 20.00
CA ASN A 130 -18.91 -2.73 20.03
C ASN A 130 -17.55 -3.24 20.49
N ASP A 131 -16.51 -2.82 19.79
CA ASP A 131 -15.11 -3.00 20.08
C ASP A 131 -14.34 -1.71 19.77
N GLU A 132 -13.02 -1.71 19.95
CA GLU A 132 -12.15 -0.55 19.69
C GLU A 132 -12.16 -0.09 18.22
N ASP A 133 -12.58 -0.96 17.31
CA ASP A 133 -12.61 -0.69 15.87
C ASP A 133 -13.98 -0.30 15.34
N SER A 134 -15.00 -0.30 16.20
CA SER A 134 -16.41 -0.07 15.82
C SER A 134 -16.66 1.21 15.05
N TYR A 135 -15.83 2.23 15.23
CA TYR A 135 -15.95 3.54 14.57
C TYR A 135 -14.82 3.85 13.57
N LYS A 136 -14.13 2.81 13.08
CA LYS A 136 -13.03 2.95 12.11
C LYS A 136 -13.40 2.36 10.74
N SER A 137 -14.67 2.57 10.28
CA SER A 137 -15.13 1.99 9.02
C SER A 137 -14.56 2.70 7.80
N PHE A 138 -14.61 4.03 7.73
CA PHE A 138 -14.27 4.79 6.53
C PHE A 138 -12.81 5.27 6.54
N PHE A 139 -12.11 5.01 5.47
CA PHE A 139 -12.33 4.03 4.40
C PHE A 139 -11.67 2.69 4.77
N SER A 140 -11.92 1.64 3.95
CA SER A 140 -11.35 0.30 4.20
C SER A 140 -9.83 0.29 4.03
N GLY A 141 -9.10 0.16 5.14
CA GLY A 141 -7.63 0.11 5.12
C GLY A 141 -7.08 -1.13 4.43
N HIS A 142 -7.70 -2.30 4.63
CA HIS A 142 -7.32 -3.54 3.92
C HIS A 142 -7.43 -3.37 2.42
N THR A 143 -8.55 -2.82 1.95
CA THR A 143 -8.77 -2.57 0.53
C THR A 143 -7.77 -1.56 -0.01
N SER A 144 -7.60 -0.43 0.68
CA SER A 144 -6.66 0.61 0.25
C SER A 144 -5.23 0.06 0.14
N THR A 145 -4.78 -0.69 1.13
CA THR A 145 -3.45 -1.30 1.14
C THR A 145 -3.29 -2.35 0.04
N ALA A 146 -4.29 -3.23 -0.16
CA ALA A 146 -4.26 -4.23 -1.22
C ALA A 146 -4.20 -3.57 -2.62
N PHE A 147 -4.96 -2.50 -2.85
CA PHE A 147 -4.92 -1.74 -4.10
C PHE A 147 -3.62 -0.94 -4.27
N ALA A 148 -3.04 -0.38 -3.20
CA ALA A 148 -1.76 0.29 -3.26
C ALA A 148 -0.63 -0.68 -3.65
N ILE A 149 -0.56 -1.85 -3.00
CA ILE A 149 0.39 -2.92 -3.34
C ILE A 149 0.14 -3.43 -4.76
N GLY A 150 -1.11 -3.78 -5.09
CA GLY A 150 -1.46 -4.32 -6.40
C GLY A 150 -1.10 -3.37 -7.53
N THR A 151 -1.38 -2.07 -7.37
CA THR A 151 -1.06 -1.04 -8.37
C THR A 151 0.44 -0.80 -8.49
N SER A 152 1.17 -0.67 -7.38
CA SER A 152 2.62 -0.46 -7.40
C SER A 152 3.36 -1.67 -7.97
N THR A 153 3.00 -2.89 -7.55
CA THR A 153 3.56 -4.15 -8.07
C THR A 153 3.27 -4.32 -9.54
N ALA A 154 2.03 -4.03 -9.99
CA ALA A 154 1.70 -4.10 -11.41
C ALA A 154 2.57 -3.15 -12.24
N LYS A 155 2.71 -1.90 -11.82
CA LYS A 155 3.57 -0.92 -12.53
C LYS A 155 5.04 -1.33 -12.53
N MET A 156 5.52 -1.89 -11.44
CA MET A 156 6.86 -2.41 -11.30
C MET A 156 7.12 -3.55 -12.30
N LEU A 157 6.26 -4.57 -12.30
CA LEU A 157 6.37 -5.70 -13.21
C LEU A 157 6.24 -5.27 -14.69
N ILE A 158 5.31 -4.36 -15.01
CA ILE A 158 5.16 -3.84 -16.37
C ILE A 158 6.41 -3.08 -16.83
N LYS A 159 7.07 -2.36 -15.92
CA LYS A 159 8.25 -1.56 -16.25
C LYS A 159 9.52 -2.41 -16.41
N TYR A 160 9.65 -3.48 -15.61
CA TYR A 160 10.90 -4.20 -15.43
C TYR A 160 10.85 -5.68 -15.83
N SER A 161 9.72 -6.19 -16.34
CA SER A 161 9.59 -7.58 -16.82
C SER A 161 8.93 -7.64 -18.19
N ASN A 162 9.02 -8.81 -18.82
CA ASN A 162 8.39 -9.10 -20.12
C ASN A 162 7.03 -9.81 -19.97
N ILE A 163 6.46 -9.84 -18.76
CA ILE A 163 5.16 -10.48 -18.53
C ILE A 163 4.06 -9.65 -19.20
N ASN A 164 3.05 -10.32 -19.73
CA ASN A 164 1.93 -9.67 -20.38
C ASN A 164 1.23 -8.66 -19.46
N LYS A 165 1.11 -7.41 -19.88
CA LYS A 165 0.55 -6.30 -19.10
C LYS A 165 -0.88 -6.58 -18.64
N ARG A 166 -1.70 -7.21 -19.49
CA ARG A 166 -3.09 -7.55 -19.15
C ARG A 166 -3.16 -8.56 -18.03
N THR A 167 -2.33 -9.60 -18.08
CA THR A 167 -2.24 -10.62 -17.02
C THR A 167 -1.82 -10.00 -15.70
N ILE A 168 -0.81 -9.11 -15.72
CA ILE A 168 -0.34 -8.40 -14.52
C ILE A 168 -1.49 -7.60 -13.88
N TRP A 169 -2.19 -6.78 -14.67
CA TRP A 169 -3.28 -5.96 -14.14
C TRP A 169 -4.44 -6.80 -13.60
N ILE A 170 -4.87 -7.84 -14.33
CA ILE A 170 -5.98 -8.71 -13.91
C ILE A 170 -5.62 -9.43 -12.61
N SER A 171 -4.43 -10.01 -12.48
CA SER A 171 -4.03 -10.71 -11.26
C SER A 171 -3.88 -9.77 -10.06
N SER A 172 -3.20 -8.64 -10.25
CA SER A 172 -2.94 -7.69 -9.15
C SER A 172 -4.21 -7.02 -8.64
N LEU A 173 -5.05 -6.49 -9.54
CA LEU A 173 -6.30 -5.84 -9.14
C LEU A 173 -7.40 -6.84 -8.77
N GLY A 174 -7.38 -8.05 -9.35
CA GLY A 174 -8.29 -9.13 -8.99
C GLY A 174 -8.12 -9.55 -7.53
N LEU A 175 -6.88 -9.77 -7.09
CA LEU A 175 -6.57 -10.06 -5.68
C LEU A 175 -6.96 -8.92 -4.74
N ALA A 176 -6.68 -7.67 -5.12
CA ALA A 176 -7.07 -6.50 -4.35
C ALA A 176 -8.60 -6.36 -4.25
N SER A 177 -9.33 -6.64 -5.33
CA SER A 177 -10.80 -6.62 -5.36
C SER A 177 -11.40 -7.74 -4.51
N ALA A 178 -10.81 -8.95 -4.55
CA ALA A 178 -11.21 -10.05 -3.67
C ALA A 178 -11.04 -9.69 -2.19
N THR A 179 -9.93 -9.04 -1.82
CA THR A 179 -9.74 -8.51 -0.46
C THR A 179 -10.87 -7.54 -0.09
N GLY A 180 -11.20 -6.58 -0.95
CA GLY A 180 -12.29 -5.63 -0.72
C GLY A 180 -13.65 -6.31 -0.56
N TYR A 181 -13.98 -7.26 -1.42
CA TYR A 181 -15.21 -8.04 -1.33
C TYR A 181 -15.31 -8.79 0.01
N LEU A 182 -14.23 -9.44 0.43
CA LEU A 182 -14.21 -10.18 1.69
C LEU A 182 -14.37 -9.27 2.92
N ARG A 183 -13.96 -8.00 2.85
CA ARG A 183 -14.21 -7.02 3.92
C ARG A 183 -15.71 -6.67 4.03
N MET A 184 -16.45 -6.65 2.91
CA MET A 184 -17.91 -6.52 2.93
C MET A 184 -18.57 -7.81 3.42
N ALA A 185 -18.14 -8.95 2.91
CA ALA A 185 -18.63 -10.28 3.34
C ALA A 185 -18.45 -10.52 4.84
N ALA A 186 -17.38 -10.00 5.41
CA ALA A 186 -17.05 -10.04 6.84
C ALA A 186 -17.83 -9.03 7.70
N ASP A 187 -18.71 -8.23 7.13
CA ASP A 187 -19.45 -7.16 7.81
C ASP A 187 -18.55 -6.09 8.46
N LYS A 188 -17.31 -5.95 7.99
CA LYS A 188 -16.31 -5.01 8.52
C LYS A 188 -16.40 -3.63 7.86
N HIS A 189 -16.81 -3.56 6.60
CA HIS A 189 -16.86 -2.32 5.80
C HIS A 189 -18.07 -2.30 4.88
N TYR A 190 -18.60 -1.11 4.63
CA TYR A 190 -19.61 -0.87 3.61
C TYR A 190 -18.98 -0.82 2.22
N PHE A 191 -19.80 -0.92 1.17
CA PHE A 191 -19.33 -0.82 -0.21
C PHE A 191 -18.64 0.52 -0.49
N SER A 192 -19.19 1.64 -0.01
CA SER A 192 -18.57 2.96 -0.17
C SER A 192 -17.20 3.06 0.51
N ASP A 193 -16.99 2.38 1.66
CA ASP A 193 -15.67 2.32 2.32
C ASP A 193 -14.65 1.56 1.46
N VAL A 194 -15.10 0.46 0.84
CA VAL A 194 -14.29 -0.40 -0.03
C VAL A 194 -13.95 0.34 -1.32
N LEU A 195 -14.94 0.95 -1.96
CA LEU A 195 -14.74 1.70 -3.20
C LEU A 195 -13.76 2.87 -3.00
N THR A 196 -13.97 3.66 -1.95
CA THR A 196 -13.05 4.76 -1.61
C THR A 196 -11.66 4.25 -1.29
N GLY A 197 -11.55 3.15 -0.53
CA GLY A 197 -10.26 2.51 -0.25
C GLY A 197 -9.54 2.05 -1.52
N ALA A 198 -10.26 1.46 -2.47
CA ALA A 198 -9.71 1.04 -3.76
C ALA A 198 -9.18 2.23 -4.59
N VAL A 199 -9.94 3.32 -4.64
CA VAL A 199 -9.52 4.54 -5.35
C VAL A 199 -8.29 5.15 -4.69
N VAL A 200 -8.32 5.38 -3.37
CA VAL A 200 -7.20 5.99 -2.63
C VAL A 200 -5.95 5.14 -2.76
N GLY A 201 -6.05 3.82 -2.53
CA GLY A 201 -4.91 2.91 -2.66
C GLY A 201 -4.31 2.91 -4.06
N SER A 202 -5.16 2.87 -5.11
CA SER A 202 -4.70 2.94 -6.50
C SER A 202 -4.00 4.26 -6.83
N VAL A 203 -4.54 5.38 -6.37
CA VAL A 203 -3.95 6.71 -6.57
C VAL A 203 -2.61 6.81 -5.86
N VAL A 204 -2.54 6.44 -4.58
CA VAL A 204 -1.28 6.47 -3.81
C VAL A 204 -0.26 5.54 -4.45
N GLY A 205 -0.60 4.27 -4.71
CA GLY A 205 0.30 3.31 -5.34
C GLY A 205 0.83 3.78 -6.69
N SER A 206 -0.03 4.38 -7.54
CA SER A 206 0.35 4.85 -8.87
C SER A 206 1.20 6.11 -8.83
N THR A 207 0.77 7.13 -8.10
CA THR A 207 1.44 8.45 -8.08
C THR A 207 2.79 8.37 -7.38
N MET A 208 2.84 7.69 -6.23
CA MET A 208 4.07 7.53 -5.47
C MET A 208 5.09 6.67 -6.23
N PHE A 209 4.66 5.55 -6.84
CA PHE A 209 5.55 4.74 -7.68
C PHE A 209 6.19 5.58 -8.79
N ASN A 210 5.38 6.34 -9.54
CA ASN A 210 5.89 7.19 -10.62
C ASN A 210 6.85 8.28 -10.11
N ARG A 211 6.51 8.92 -9.00
CA ARG A 211 7.33 9.99 -8.40
C ARG A 211 8.67 9.46 -7.90
N LEU A 212 8.64 8.37 -7.15
CA LEU A 212 9.84 7.81 -6.52
C LEU A 212 10.79 7.20 -7.55
N THR A 213 10.26 6.48 -8.53
CA THR A 213 11.10 5.94 -9.61
C THR A 213 11.79 7.04 -10.41
N LYS A 214 11.11 8.15 -10.72
CA LYS A 214 11.73 9.31 -11.37
C LYS A 214 12.80 9.97 -10.49
N LYS A 215 12.51 10.13 -9.20
CA LYS A 215 13.45 10.72 -8.24
C LYS A 215 14.75 9.91 -8.17
N TYR A 216 14.63 8.60 -7.98
CA TYR A 216 15.81 7.74 -7.86
C TYR A 216 16.61 7.66 -9.17
N GLN A 217 15.95 7.60 -10.32
CA GLN A 217 16.63 7.68 -11.62
C GLN A 217 17.44 8.96 -11.79
N LYS A 218 16.90 10.11 -11.36
CA LYS A 218 17.62 11.39 -11.40
C LYS A 218 18.87 11.39 -10.49
N ASN A 219 18.74 10.82 -9.29
CA ASN A 219 19.88 10.72 -8.35
C ASN A 219 21.03 9.90 -8.96
N THR A 220 20.73 8.80 -9.64
CA THR A 220 21.73 7.98 -10.33
C THR A 220 22.49 8.72 -11.41
N ILE A 221 21.78 9.53 -12.21
CA ILE A 221 22.40 10.35 -13.26
C ILE A 221 23.33 11.40 -12.64
N LEU A 222 22.90 12.03 -11.55
CA LEU A 222 23.69 13.04 -10.84
C LEU A 222 24.95 12.41 -10.21
N ASP A 223 24.84 11.23 -9.59
CA ASP A 223 25.97 10.52 -8.98
C ASP A 223 27.01 10.08 -10.03
N LYS A 224 26.55 9.68 -11.23
CA LYS A 224 27.48 9.35 -12.33
C LYS A 224 28.23 10.57 -12.87
N ASN A 225 27.60 11.73 -12.88
CA ASN A 225 28.18 12.95 -13.42
C ASN A 225 29.00 13.72 -12.37
N THR A 226 29.02 13.28 -11.10
CA THR A 226 29.89 13.87 -10.09
C THR A 226 31.32 13.33 -10.25
N PRO A 227 32.33 14.19 -10.37
CA PRO A 227 33.71 13.75 -10.46
C PRO A 227 34.09 13.03 -9.16
N LYS A 228 34.56 11.78 -9.28
CA LYS A 228 35.08 11.03 -8.13
C LYS A 228 36.55 11.35 -7.95
N VAL A 229 36.86 12.02 -6.84
CA VAL A 229 38.25 12.31 -6.45
C VAL A 229 38.77 11.16 -5.61
N SER A 230 39.77 10.45 -6.11
CA SER A 230 40.54 9.45 -5.33
C SER A 230 41.82 10.12 -4.84
N TYR A 231 42.02 10.09 -3.52
CA TYR A 231 43.24 10.59 -2.89
C TYR A 231 44.13 9.40 -2.50
N SER A 232 45.37 9.40 -2.99
CA SER A 232 46.44 8.54 -2.49
C SER A 232 47.60 9.44 -2.04
N PRO A 233 48.43 9.04 -1.05
CA PRO A 233 49.49 9.90 -0.52
C PRO A 233 50.43 10.47 -1.56
N ASN A 234 50.50 9.89 -2.74
CA ASN A 234 51.42 10.31 -3.80
C ASN A 234 50.70 10.76 -5.11
N ASN A 235 49.35 10.69 -5.19
CA ASN A 235 48.61 11.09 -6.39
C ASN A 235 47.16 11.50 -6.09
N ILE A 236 46.72 12.54 -6.73
CA ILE A 236 45.30 12.94 -6.78
C ILE A 236 44.81 12.58 -8.18
N SER A 237 43.84 11.65 -8.26
CA SER A 237 43.20 11.28 -9.54
C SER A 237 41.74 11.70 -9.54
N ILE A 238 41.35 12.47 -10.57
CA ILE A 238 39.97 12.88 -10.80
C ILE A 238 39.41 11.99 -11.92
N PHE A 239 38.41 11.16 -11.63
CA PHE A 239 37.72 10.35 -12.63
C PHE A 239 36.39 11.01 -12.98
N ILE A 240 36.22 11.41 -14.25
CA ILE A 240 34.97 11.86 -14.81
C ILE A 240 34.46 10.68 -15.65
N SER A 241 33.39 10.02 -15.23
CA SER A 241 32.71 9.05 -16.08
C SER A 241 31.87 9.80 -17.11
N LEU A 242 32.30 9.73 -18.36
CA LEU A 242 31.52 10.18 -19.52
C LEU A 242 30.33 9.26 -19.75
#